data_79c769379138e406077a459f35bff5d4
#
_entry.id   79c769379138e406077a459f35bff5d4
#
_cell.length_a   1.000
_cell.length_b   1.000
_cell.length_c   1.000
_cell.angle_alpha   90.00
_cell.angle_beta   90.00
_cell.angle_gamma   90.00
#
_symmetry.space_group_name_H-M   'P 1'
#
loop_
_entity.id
_entity.type
_entity.pdbx_description
1 polymer ?
#
loop_
_entity_poly.entity_id
_entity_poly.type
_entity_poly.pdbx_seq_one_letter_code
_entity_poly.pdbx_strand_id
1 'polypeptide(L)' 'MPEWSQAAEGNVDDQFLRKYRHLLDLESAAFDELEHAYEDGDRAHFETDLTAWRESLERRATFLRRHGLSPVIVPV' A
#
# COMPACT_ATOMS: atom_id res chain seq x y z
N MET A 1 -9.87 -4.29 27.12
CA MET A 1 -9.90 -3.82 25.72
C MET A 1 -9.29 -2.44 25.63
N PRO A 2 -8.30 -2.24 24.78
CA PRO A 2 -7.71 -0.90 24.68
C PRO A 2 -8.70 0.10 24.09
N GLU A 3 -8.62 1.32 24.54
CA GLU A 3 -9.54 2.35 24.10
C GLU A 3 -9.42 2.67 22.63
N TRP A 4 -8.22 2.57 22.07
CA TRP A 4 -8.03 2.87 20.66
C TRP A 4 -8.86 1.93 19.77
N SER A 5 -9.13 0.72 20.23
CA SER A 5 -9.99 -0.22 19.49
C SER A 5 -11.39 0.33 19.31
N GLN A 6 -11.89 1.00 20.33
CA GLN A 6 -13.22 1.59 20.26
C GLN A 6 -13.25 2.82 19.39
N ALA A 7 -12.20 3.61 19.45
CA ALA A 7 -12.10 4.79 18.60
C ALA A 7 -12.07 4.42 17.12
N ALA A 8 -11.58 3.23 16.82
CA ALA A 8 -11.48 2.77 15.44
C ALA A 8 -12.67 1.91 15.01
N GLU A 9 -13.65 1.74 15.88
CA GLU A 9 -14.78 0.89 15.54
C GLU A 9 -15.54 1.44 14.34
N GLY A 10 -15.97 0.55 13.48
CA GLY A 10 -16.65 0.92 12.26
C GLY A 10 -15.70 1.19 11.11
N ASN A 11 -14.44 1.52 11.39
CA ASN A 11 -13.46 1.85 10.36
C ASN A 11 -12.33 0.84 10.26
N VAL A 12 -11.97 0.24 11.38
CA VAL A 12 -10.86 -0.72 11.42
C VAL A 12 -11.34 -1.98 12.12
N ASP A 13 -11.59 -3.02 11.36
CA ASP A 13 -11.98 -4.33 11.86
C ASP A 13 -11.07 -5.39 11.23
N ASP A 14 -11.34 -6.67 11.50
CA ASP A 14 -10.54 -7.76 10.97
C ASP A 14 -10.52 -7.79 9.45
N GLN A 15 -11.66 -7.48 8.86
CA GLN A 15 -11.80 -7.46 7.41
C GLN A 15 -10.99 -6.33 6.80
N PHE A 16 -11.03 -5.16 7.44
CA PHE A 16 -10.21 -4.04 7.02
C PHE A 16 -8.73 -4.40 7.07
N LEU A 17 -8.28 -4.97 8.20
CA LEU A 17 -6.88 -5.30 8.40
C LEU A 17 -6.39 -6.34 7.40
N ARG A 18 -7.21 -7.34 7.08
CA ARG A 18 -6.86 -8.34 6.08
C ARG A 18 -6.67 -7.72 4.71
N LYS A 19 -7.58 -6.83 4.35
CA LYS A 19 -7.52 -6.17 3.06
C LYS A 19 -6.34 -5.22 2.98
N TYR A 20 -6.10 -4.48 4.04
CA TYR A 20 -4.96 -3.57 4.11
C TYR A 20 -3.65 -4.33 3.98
N ARG A 21 -3.54 -5.45 4.69
CA ARG A 21 -2.35 -6.29 4.60
C ARG A 21 -2.14 -6.83 3.18
N HIS A 22 -3.23 -7.22 2.54
CA HIS A 22 -3.15 -7.67 1.15
C HIS A 22 -2.61 -6.58 0.23
N LEU A 23 -3.04 -5.35 0.43
CA LEU A 23 -2.55 -4.22 -0.36
C LEU A 23 -1.07 -3.97 -0.10
N LEU A 24 -0.62 -4.11 1.15
CA LEU A 24 0.80 -3.98 1.48
C LEU A 24 1.62 -5.09 0.83
N ASP A 25 1.09 -6.30 0.78
CA ASP A 25 1.76 -7.43 0.13
C ASP A 25 1.91 -7.19 -1.37
N LEU A 26 0.88 -6.65 -2.00
CA LEU A 26 0.95 -6.31 -3.43
C LEU A 26 1.98 -5.22 -3.69
N GLU A 27 2.05 -4.26 -2.81
CA GLU A 27 3.02 -3.18 -2.89
C GLU A 27 4.45 -3.70 -2.78
N SER A 28 4.69 -4.60 -1.82
CA SER A 28 5.99 -5.24 -1.64
C SER A 28 6.38 -6.07 -2.85
N ALA A 29 5.45 -6.82 -3.40
CA ALA A 29 5.71 -7.65 -4.58
C ALA A 29 6.07 -6.78 -5.78
N ALA A 30 5.35 -5.68 -5.95
CA ALA A 30 5.63 -4.75 -7.04
C ALA A 30 7.00 -4.10 -6.89
N PHE A 31 7.40 -3.81 -5.66
CA PHE A 31 8.71 -3.24 -5.39
C PHE A 31 9.83 -4.24 -5.68
N ASP A 32 9.63 -5.52 -5.33
CA ASP A 32 10.60 -6.56 -5.61
C ASP A 32 10.84 -6.70 -7.11
N GLU A 33 9.77 -6.65 -7.90
CA GLU A 33 9.90 -6.69 -9.35
C GLU A 33 10.68 -5.50 -9.88
N LEU A 34 10.43 -4.33 -9.31
CA LEU A 34 11.12 -3.10 -9.67
C LEU A 34 12.63 -3.24 -9.43
N GLU A 35 13.00 -3.81 -8.27
CA GLU A 35 14.40 -4.03 -7.94
C GLU A 35 15.08 -4.98 -8.91
N HIS A 36 14.37 -6.07 -9.28
CA HIS A 36 14.92 -7.02 -10.24
C HIS A 36 15.16 -6.40 -11.60
N ALA A 37 14.21 -5.59 -12.06
CA ALA A 37 14.37 -4.91 -13.35
C ALA A 37 15.55 -3.93 -13.31
N TYR A 38 15.74 -3.27 -12.20
CA TYR A 38 16.86 -2.36 -12.00
C TYR A 38 18.20 -3.13 -12.06
N GLU A 39 18.27 -4.24 -11.36
CA GLU A 39 19.48 -5.07 -11.32
C GLU A 39 19.80 -5.66 -12.70
N ASP A 40 18.78 -6.01 -13.47
CA ASP A 40 18.95 -6.57 -14.81
C ASP A 40 19.32 -5.50 -15.84
N GLY A 41 19.18 -4.24 -15.49
CA GLY A 41 19.46 -3.16 -16.40
C GLY A 41 18.44 -3.01 -17.53
N ASP A 42 17.25 -3.59 -17.36
CA ASP A 42 16.18 -3.52 -18.35
C ASP A 42 15.31 -2.29 -18.09
N ARG A 43 15.62 -1.22 -18.81
CA ARG A 43 14.95 0.05 -18.60
C ARG A 43 13.45 0.02 -18.88
N ALA A 44 13.05 -0.63 -19.95
CA ALA A 44 11.64 -0.71 -20.32
C ALA A 44 10.86 -1.47 -19.25
N HIS A 45 11.42 -2.57 -18.77
CA HIS A 45 10.80 -3.35 -17.72
C HIS A 45 10.75 -2.56 -16.41
N PHE A 46 11.81 -1.83 -16.12
CA PHE A 46 11.87 -0.99 -14.94
C PHE A 46 10.77 0.07 -14.95
N GLU A 47 10.55 0.73 -16.07
CA GLU A 47 9.52 1.74 -16.19
C GLU A 47 8.11 1.17 -15.99
N THR A 48 7.87 -0.02 -16.54
CA THR A 48 6.60 -0.72 -16.37
C THR A 48 6.38 -1.07 -14.89
N ASP A 49 7.41 -1.59 -14.26
CA ASP A 49 7.32 -1.99 -12.84
C ASP A 49 7.19 -0.79 -11.93
N LEU A 50 7.82 0.31 -12.27
CA LEU A 50 7.70 1.56 -11.52
C LEU A 50 6.26 2.06 -11.53
N THR A 51 5.61 1.99 -12.69
CA THR A 51 4.21 2.37 -12.83
C THR A 51 3.32 1.46 -11.97
N ALA A 52 3.56 0.15 -12.03
CA ALA A 52 2.80 -0.80 -11.23
C ALA A 52 2.96 -0.54 -9.74
N TRP A 53 4.17 -0.23 -9.30
CA TRP A 53 4.42 0.07 -7.90
C TRP A 53 3.70 1.34 -7.47
N ARG A 54 3.74 2.39 -8.28
CA ARG A 54 3.03 3.63 -8.00
C ARG A 54 1.53 3.42 -7.90
N GLU A 55 0.97 2.61 -8.79
CA GLU A 55 -0.45 2.28 -8.74
C GLU A 55 -0.82 1.55 -7.46
N SER A 56 0.06 0.68 -6.97
CA SER A 56 -0.20 -0.03 -5.71
C SER A 56 -0.22 0.94 -4.52
N LEU A 57 0.63 1.96 -4.53
CA LEU A 57 0.61 3.00 -3.51
C LEU A 57 -0.71 3.77 -3.54
N GLU A 58 -1.18 4.10 -4.73
CA GLU A 58 -2.44 4.82 -4.88
C GLU A 58 -3.63 3.99 -4.42
N ARG A 59 -3.63 2.70 -4.69
CA ARG A 59 -4.70 1.81 -4.22
C ARG A 59 -4.77 1.81 -2.70
N ARG A 60 -3.62 1.74 -2.06
CA ARG A 60 -3.56 1.78 -0.61
C ARG A 60 -4.09 3.10 -0.06
N ALA A 61 -3.67 4.20 -0.63
CA ALA A 61 -4.12 5.52 -0.22
C ALA A 61 -5.63 5.69 -0.42
N THR A 62 -6.15 5.22 -1.55
CA THR A 62 -7.58 5.28 -1.85
C THR A 62 -8.37 4.45 -0.85
N PHE A 63 -7.87 3.26 -0.53
CA PHE A 63 -8.51 2.38 0.43
C PHE A 63 -8.61 3.05 1.80
N LEU A 64 -7.53 3.67 2.25
CA LEU A 64 -7.53 4.38 3.53
C LEU A 64 -8.53 5.54 3.52
N ARG A 65 -8.57 6.31 2.45
CA ARG A 65 -9.51 7.43 2.35
C ARG A 65 -10.96 6.97 2.39
N ARG A 66 -11.27 5.85 1.74
CA ARG A 66 -12.63 5.30 1.74
C ARG A 66 -13.09 4.90 3.12
N HIS A 67 -12.15 4.56 4.00
CA HIS A 67 -12.45 4.17 5.37
C HIS A 67 -12.30 5.34 6.35
N GLY A 68 -12.22 6.55 5.82
CA GLY A 68 -12.12 7.74 6.66
C GLY A 68 -10.77 7.96 7.29
N LEU A 69 -9.75 7.27 6.76
CA LEU A 69 -8.39 7.40 7.27
C LEU A 69 -7.54 8.13 6.24
N SER A 70 -6.75 9.07 6.69
CA SER A 70 -5.83 9.76 5.80
C SER A 70 -4.49 9.04 5.77
N PRO A 71 -3.90 8.84 4.59
CA PRO A 71 -2.55 8.31 4.54
C PRO A 71 -1.63 9.25 5.29
N VAL A 72 -0.78 8.70 6.14
CA VAL A 72 0.17 9.53 6.86
C VAL A 72 1.28 9.88 5.90
N ILE A 73 1.31 11.13 5.51
CA ILE A 73 2.42 11.65 4.73
C ILE A 73 3.29 12.39 5.73
N VAL A 74 4.44 11.82 6.00
CA VAL A 74 5.36 12.43 6.93
C VAL A 74 6.08 13.54 6.19
N PRO A 75 5.84 14.80 6.53
CA PRO A 75 6.56 15.88 5.90
C PRO A 75 8.02 15.79 6.32
N VAL A 76 8.85 15.96 5.39
CA VAL A 76 10.28 15.87 5.64
C VAL A 76 10.82 17.25 5.95
#